data_9d2ea0a2186fb401581f18a44763973c
#
_entry.id   9d2ea0a2186fb401581f18a44763973c
#
_cell.length_a   1.000
_cell.length_b   1.000
_cell.length_c   1.000
_cell.angle_alpha   90.00
_cell.angle_beta   90.00
_cell.angle_gamma   90.00
#
_symmetry.space_group_name_H-M   'P 1'
#
loop_
_entity.id
_entity.type
_entity.pdbx_description
1 polymer ?
#
loop_
_entity_poly.entity_id
_entity_poly.type
_entity_poly.pdbx_seq_one_letter_code
_entity_poly.pdbx_strand_id
1 'polypeptide(L)'
;MTGVQTCALPIYIGFIYVDTGAMYRAIALYFLRKGIDGHDRKLVAAECPNIHVTLEYDEEGKQQVILNGENVTGYIRKEEVGKMASVTSAVPEVRAALLDLQRDMAKTSDILMDGRDIGTNVLPDASLKIYLTASADVRAKRRYDELKEKGADCDIEQIKTDIIARDKQDMEREIAPLCQAEDAILVDSSDMSIPQVIDTIISEFKKIK
;
A
#
# COMPACT_ATOMS: atom_id res chain seq x y z
N MET A 1 4.28 -4.72 -5.93
CA MET A 1 3.51 -5.97 -5.73
C MET A 1 2.27 -5.87 -6.59
N THR A 2 2.06 -6.81 -7.48
CA THR A 2 0.87 -6.84 -8.33
C THR A 2 -0.32 -7.33 -7.51
N GLY A 3 -1.52 -6.78 -7.71
CA GLY A 3 -2.73 -7.06 -6.91
C GLY A 3 -3.16 -8.53 -6.84
N VAL A 4 -2.57 -9.42 -7.65
CA VAL A 4 -2.84 -10.88 -7.63
C VAL A 4 -2.19 -11.55 -6.41
N GLN A 5 -1.05 -11.05 -5.92
CA GLN A 5 -0.35 -11.65 -4.76
C GLN A 5 -1.09 -11.40 -3.45
N THR A 6 -1.81 -10.29 -3.36
CA THR A 6 -2.45 -9.83 -2.13
C THR A 6 -3.83 -10.45 -1.87
N CYS A 7 -4.51 -10.99 -2.90
CA CYS A 7 -5.82 -11.60 -2.71
C CYS A 7 -5.78 -13.10 -2.33
N ALA A 8 -4.76 -13.84 -2.73
CA ALA A 8 -4.71 -15.29 -2.49
C ALA A 8 -4.43 -15.65 -1.02
N LEU A 9 -3.51 -14.92 -0.37
CA LEU A 9 -3.11 -15.21 1.01
C LEU A 9 -4.24 -14.94 2.03
N PRO A 10 -4.93 -13.78 2.02
CA PRO A 10 -6.05 -13.52 2.93
C PRO A 10 -7.17 -14.55 2.80
N ILE A 11 -7.53 -14.92 1.58
CA ILE A 11 -8.54 -15.95 1.31
C ILE A 11 -8.13 -17.29 1.94
N TYR A 12 -6.87 -17.69 1.81
CA TYR A 12 -6.37 -18.95 2.35
C TYR A 12 -6.42 -19.00 3.88
N ILE A 13 -6.09 -17.90 4.56
CA ILE A 13 -6.07 -17.84 6.02
C ILE A 13 -7.40 -17.37 6.65
N GLY A 14 -8.38 -16.98 5.83
CA GLY A 14 -9.68 -16.49 6.28
C GLY A 14 -9.65 -15.08 6.89
N PHE A 15 -8.67 -14.24 6.52
CA PHE A 15 -8.49 -12.88 7.03
C PHE A 15 -9.02 -11.85 6.05
N ILE A 16 -9.39 -10.69 6.57
CA ILE A 16 -9.74 -9.52 5.75
C ILE A 16 -8.45 -8.88 5.22
N TYR A 17 -8.39 -8.66 3.92
CA TYR A 17 -7.25 -7.96 3.30
C TYR A 17 -7.45 -6.44 3.36
N VAL A 18 -6.39 -5.72 3.78
CA VAL A 18 -6.39 -4.25 3.85
C VAL A 18 -5.21 -3.68 3.07
N ASP A 19 -5.48 -3.13 1.87
CA ASP A 19 -4.53 -2.36 1.06
C ASP A 19 -4.52 -0.90 1.54
N THR A 20 -3.60 -0.55 2.44
CA THR A 20 -3.50 0.84 2.91
C THR A 20 -3.04 1.80 1.82
N GLY A 21 -2.26 1.33 0.86
CA GLY A 21 -1.87 2.11 -0.31
C GLY A 21 -3.07 2.60 -1.12
N ALA A 22 -4.15 1.83 -1.19
CA ALA A 22 -5.39 2.25 -1.82
C ALA A 22 -6.07 3.41 -1.08
N MET A 23 -6.00 3.44 0.27
CA MET A 23 -6.53 4.53 1.09
C MET A 23 -5.77 5.85 0.83
N TYR A 24 -4.43 5.82 0.82
CA TYR A 24 -3.61 6.99 0.45
C TYR A 24 -3.88 7.47 -0.98
N ARG A 25 -4.15 6.56 -1.91
CA ARG A 25 -4.52 6.90 -3.28
C ARG A 25 -5.90 7.55 -3.37
N ALA A 26 -6.85 7.18 -2.52
CA ALA A 26 -8.14 7.86 -2.45
C ALA A 26 -7.98 9.34 -2.03
N ILE A 27 -7.17 9.59 -1.01
CA ILE A 27 -6.84 10.97 -0.60
C ILE A 27 -6.12 11.73 -1.74
N ALA A 28 -5.17 11.09 -2.40
CA ALA A 28 -4.48 11.68 -3.54
C ALA A 28 -5.43 12.02 -4.70
N LEU A 29 -6.40 11.17 -4.97
CA LEU A 29 -7.43 11.42 -5.98
C LEU A 29 -8.28 12.66 -5.63
N TYR A 30 -8.60 12.86 -4.34
CA TYR A 30 -9.28 14.08 -3.89
C TYR A 30 -8.49 15.33 -4.25
N PHE A 31 -7.20 15.37 -3.94
CA PHE A 31 -6.33 16.51 -4.26
C PHE A 31 -6.23 16.75 -5.77
N LEU A 32 -6.07 15.69 -6.57
CA LEU A 32 -6.05 15.80 -8.04
C LEU A 32 -7.35 16.39 -8.59
N ARG A 33 -8.50 15.91 -8.12
CA ARG A 33 -9.81 16.42 -8.54
C ARG A 33 -10.05 17.87 -8.16
N LYS A 34 -9.45 18.32 -7.05
CA LYS A 34 -9.47 19.71 -6.58
C LYS A 34 -8.43 20.59 -7.27
N GLY A 35 -7.52 20.04 -8.07
CA GLY A 35 -6.42 20.79 -8.68
C GLY A 35 -5.39 21.27 -7.66
N ILE A 36 -5.25 20.58 -6.52
CA ILE A 36 -4.30 20.94 -5.45
C ILE A 36 -2.93 20.33 -5.78
N ASP A 37 -1.90 21.17 -5.69
CA ASP A 37 -0.51 20.71 -5.79
C ASP A 37 -0.14 19.94 -4.52
N GLY A 38 0.25 18.65 -4.66
CA GLY A 38 0.68 17.80 -3.55
C GLY A 38 1.91 18.32 -2.80
N HIS A 39 2.70 19.20 -3.41
CA HIS A 39 3.86 19.84 -2.78
C HIS A 39 3.48 21.05 -1.90
N ASP A 40 2.29 21.62 -2.06
CA ASP A 40 1.76 22.61 -1.13
C ASP A 40 1.26 21.94 0.15
N ARG A 41 2.21 21.62 1.04
CA ARG A 41 1.93 20.92 2.31
C ARG A 41 0.90 21.65 3.18
N LYS A 42 0.86 22.99 3.12
CA LYS A 42 -0.10 23.78 3.93
C LYS A 42 -1.52 23.60 3.42
N LEU A 43 -1.71 23.67 2.11
CA LEU A 43 -3.01 23.50 1.49
C LEU A 43 -3.48 22.04 1.62
N VAL A 44 -2.58 21.06 1.42
CA VAL A 44 -2.86 19.64 1.64
C VAL A 44 -3.33 19.39 3.07
N ALA A 45 -2.62 19.91 4.08
CA ALA A 45 -2.99 19.77 5.49
C ALA A 45 -4.35 20.42 5.81
N ALA A 46 -4.59 21.64 5.29
CA ALA A 46 -5.85 22.36 5.50
C ALA A 46 -7.08 21.66 4.91
N GLU A 47 -6.90 20.88 3.84
CA GLU A 47 -7.98 20.14 3.18
C GLU A 47 -8.27 18.77 3.81
N CYS A 48 -7.34 18.20 4.60
CA CYS A 48 -7.52 16.88 5.22
C CYS A 48 -8.84 16.70 5.99
N PRO A 49 -9.36 17.70 6.76
CA PRO A 49 -10.63 17.57 7.47
C PRO A 49 -11.86 17.36 6.55
N ASN A 50 -11.74 17.69 5.26
CA ASN A 50 -12.79 17.53 4.26
C ASN A 50 -12.77 16.16 3.59
N ILE A 51 -11.85 15.27 3.99
CA ILE A 51 -11.62 13.99 3.33
C ILE A 51 -12.05 12.84 4.26
N HIS A 52 -13.04 12.10 3.83
CA HIS A 52 -13.50 10.90 4.53
C HIS A 52 -13.27 9.68 3.64
N VAL A 53 -12.39 8.79 4.10
CA VAL A 53 -12.11 7.52 3.43
C VAL A 53 -12.70 6.41 4.29
N THR A 54 -13.47 5.51 3.66
CA THR A 54 -13.93 4.27 4.28
C THR A 54 -13.64 3.08 3.37
N LEU A 55 -13.67 1.89 3.93
CA LEU A 55 -13.51 0.65 3.19
C LEU A 55 -14.81 -0.15 3.28
N GLU A 56 -15.21 -0.69 2.16
CA GLU A 56 -16.29 -1.68 2.04
C GLU A 56 -15.72 -2.94 1.38
N TYR A 57 -16.44 -4.04 1.46
CA TYR A 57 -16.07 -5.28 0.80
C TYR A 57 -17.26 -5.76 -0.02
N ASP A 58 -17.00 -6.11 -1.28
CA ASP A 58 -18.03 -6.67 -2.13
C ASP A 58 -18.35 -8.14 -1.76
N GLU A 59 -19.31 -8.74 -2.47
CA GLU A 59 -19.75 -10.13 -2.23
C GLU A 59 -18.62 -11.16 -2.41
N GLU A 60 -17.56 -10.80 -3.16
CA GLU A 60 -16.38 -11.63 -3.36
C GLU A 60 -15.27 -11.36 -2.30
N GLY A 61 -15.53 -10.47 -1.33
CA GLY A 61 -14.57 -10.06 -0.31
C GLY A 61 -13.46 -9.15 -0.82
N LYS A 62 -13.64 -8.50 -1.98
CA LYS A 62 -12.67 -7.54 -2.52
C LYS A 62 -12.88 -6.17 -1.90
N GLN A 63 -11.80 -5.58 -1.45
CA GLN A 63 -11.80 -4.23 -0.90
C GLN A 63 -12.28 -3.20 -1.91
N GLN A 64 -13.28 -2.43 -1.52
CA GLN A 64 -13.78 -1.23 -2.19
C GLN A 64 -13.38 0.00 -1.39
N VAL A 65 -12.90 1.03 -2.05
CA VAL A 65 -12.46 2.27 -1.40
C VAL A 65 -13.48 3.35 -1.67
N ILE A 66 -14.03 3.90 -0.60
CA ILE A 66 -15.05 4.94 -0.66
C ILE A 66 -14.41 6.27 -0.23
N LEU A 67 -14.54 7.28 -1.05
CA LEU A 67 -14.07 8.64 -0.80
C LEU A 67 -15.27 9.58 -0.77
N ASN A 68 -15.55 10.20 0.38
CA ASN A 68 -16.69 11.10 0.57
C ASN A 68 -18.02 10.52 0.05
N GLY A 69 -18.24 9.23 0.26
CA GLY A 69 -19.44 8.50 -0.17
C GLY A 69 -19.41 7.97 -1.62
N GLU A 70 -18.36 8.26 -2.40
CA GLU A 70 -18.21 7.73 -3.77
C GLU A 70 -17.25 6.52 -3.78
N ASN A 71 -17.64 5.43 -4.46
CA ASN A 71 -16.72 4.32 -4.72
C ASN A 71 -15.68 4.73 -5.77
N VAL A 72 -14.43 4.89 -5.34
CA VAL A 72 -13.31 5.34 -6.18
C VAL A 72 -12.35 4.22 -6.58
N THR A 73 -12.65 2.97 -6.27
CA THR A 73 -11.78 1.81 -6.50
C THR A 73 -11.25 1.72 -7.93
N GLY A 74 -12.09 2.02 -8.92
CA GLY A 74 -11.72 2.01 -10.33
C GLY A 74 -10.80 3.16 -10.77
N TYR A 75 -10.72 4.24 -10.01
CA TYR A 75 -9.99 5.47 -10.37
C TYR A 75 -8.60 5.55 -9.73
N ILE A 76 -8.40 4.92 -8.56
CA ILE A 76 -7.20 5.11 -7.73
C ILE A 76 -5.94 4.38 -8.24
N ARG A 77 -6.07 3.52 -9.26
CA ARG A 77 -4.93 2.74 -9.79
C ARG A 77 -4.17 3.44 -10.92
N LYS A 78 -4.58 4.64 -11.33
CA LYS A 78 -3.88 5.45 -12.33
C LYS A 78 -2.51 5.88 -11.83
N GLU A 79 -1.57 6.08 -12.75
CA GLU A 79 -0.19 6.46 -12.43
C GLU A 79 -0.11 7.83 -11.75
N GLU A 80 -0.85 8.81 -12.25
CA GLU A 80 -0.93 10.16 -11.68
C GLU A 80 -1.38 10.15 -10.21
N VAL A 81 -2.36 9.28 -9.87
CA VAL A 81 -2.82 9.09 -8.49
C VAL A 81 -1.73 8.48 -7.63
N GLY A 82 -0.97 7.53 -8.19
CA GLY A 82 0.17 6.92 -7.49
C GLY A 82 1.28 7.91 -7.17
N LYS A 83 1.62 8.79 -8.11
CA LYS A 83 2.62 9.86 -7.91
C LYS A 83 2.16 10.84 -6.85
N MET A 84 0.92 11.32 -6.94
CA MET A 84 0.31 12.21 -5.95
C MET A 84 0.26 11.57 -4.55
N ALA A 85 -0.11 10.29 -4.44
CA ALA A 85 -0.12 9.59 -3.16
C ALA A 85 1.26 9.48 -2.51
N SER A 86 2.31 9.26 -3.32
CA SER A 86 3.69 9.24 -2.82
C SER A 86 4.09 10.58 -2.21
N VAL A 87 3.76 11.69 -2.88
CA VAL A 87 4.06 13.04 -2.39
C VAL A 87 3.25 13.38 -1.13
N THR A 88 1.92 13.20 -1.18
CA THR A 88 1.02 13.63 -0.10
C THR A 88 1.09 12.73 1.14
N SER A 89 1.50 11.46 1.02
CA SER A 89 1.70 10.56 2.16
C SER A 89 2.82 10.98 3.11
N ALA A 90 3.67 11.93 2.72
CA ALA A 90 4.68 12.55 3.59
C ALA A 90 4.10 13.66 4.49
N VAL A 91 2.86 14.09 4.26
CA VAL A 91 2.18 15.12 5.06
C VAL A 91 1.57 14.46 6.31
N PRO A 92 1.89 14.97 7.54
CA PRO A 92 1.42 14.37 8.79
C PRO A 92 -0.10 14.24 8.88
N GLU A 93 -0.82 15.25 8.45
CA GLU A 93 -2.29 15.32 8.51
C GLU A 93 -2.95 14.26 7.61
N VAL A 94 -2.36 13.95 6.46
CA VAL A 94 -2.81 12.88 5.57
C VAL A 94 -2.67 11.53 6.27
N ARG A 95 -1.60 11.34 7.01
CA ARG A 95 -1.36 10.09 7.76
C ARG A 95 -2.32 9.97 8.94
N ALA A 96 -2.48 11.07 9.69
CA ALA A 96 -3.40 11.12 10.81
C ALA A 96 -4.84 10.80 10.39
N ALA A 97 -5.29 11.31 9.24
CA ALA A 97 -6.63 11.06 8.71
C ALA A 97 -6.94 9.57 8.45
N LEU A 98 -5.93 8.72 8.29
CA LEU A 98 -6.10 7.29 8.02
C LEU A 98 -5.75 6.38 9.21
N LEU A 99 -4.97 6.87 10.18
CA LEU A 99 -4.38 6.03 11.22
C LEU A 99 -5.43 5.34 12.09
N ASP A 100 -6.44 6.09 12.53
CA ASP A 100 -7.49 5.54 13.40
C ASP A 100 -8.32 4.49 12.65
N LEU A 101 -8.69 4.76 11.39
CA LEU A 101 -9.40 3.79 10.56
C LEU A 101 -8.60 2.48 10.41
N GLN A 102 -7.29 2.58 10.13
CA GLN A 102 -6.42 1.41 9.99
C GLN A 102 -6.34 0.61 11.29
N ARG A 103 -6.20 1.28 12.43
CA ARG A 103 -6.12 0.62 13.74
C ARG A 103 -7.45 0.00 14.18
N ASP A 104 -8.56 0.66 13.91
CA ASP A 104 -9.89 0.17 14.32
C ASP A 104 -10.28 -1.11 13.56
N MET A 105 -9.86 -1.24 12.30
CA MET A 105 -10.06 -2.49 11.57
C MET A 105 -9.37 -3.69 12.24
N ALA A 106 -8.16 -3.49 12.76
CA ALA A 106 -7.42 -4.54 13.47
C ALA A 106 -8.02 -4.92 14.84
N LYS A 107 -8.83 -4.04 15.44
CA LYS A 107 -9.52 -4.32 16.71
C LYS A 107 -10.77 -5.19 16.54
N THR A 108 -11.36 -5.15 15.34
CA THR A 108 -12.68 -5.75 15.10
C THR A 108 -12.63 -7.03 14.26
N SER A 109 -11.50 -7.31 13.63
CA SER A 109 -11.36 -8.46 12.71
C SER A 109 -9.93 -8.95 12.64
N ASP A 110 -9.76 -10.21 12.27
CA ASP A 110 -8.48 -10.75 11.85
C ASP A 110 -8.14 -10.19 10.47
N ILE A 111 -7.04 -9.45 10.35
CA ILE A 111 -6.68 -8.73 9.14
C ILE A 111 -5.27 -9.09 8.66
N LEU A 112 -5.09 -9.01 7.34
CA LEU A 112 -3.79 -8.95 6.70
C LEU A 112 -3.66 -7.56 6.06
N MET A 113 -2.77 -6.75 6.61
CA MET A 113 -2.60 -5.36 6.18
C MET A 113 -1.26 -5.18 5.48
N ASP A 114 -1.24 -4.57 4.30
CA ASP A 114 -0.01 -4.18 3.63
C ASP A 114 0.18 -2.66 3.59
N GLY A 115 1.44 -2.25 3.58
CA GLY A 115 1.82 -0.83 3.52
C GLY A 115 3.33 -0.66 3.66
N ARG A 116 3.77 0.52 4.12
CA ARG A 116 5.17 0.90 4.26
C ARG A 116 5.66 0.92 5.70
N ASP A 117 4.78 1.25 6.61
CA ASP A 117 5.05 1.46 8.04
C ASP A 117 4.06 0.73 8.94
N ILE A 118 3.46 -0.35 8.44
CA ILE A 118 2.42 -1.07 9.18
C ILE A 118 3.00 -1.66 10.47
N GLY A 119 4.07 -2.43 10.38
CA GLY A 119 4.68 -3.11 11.53
C GLY A 119 5.49 -2.19 12.45
N THR A 120 5.78 -0.95 12.05
CA THR A 120 6.57 0.00 12.86
C THR A 120 5.73 1.10 13.49
N ASN A 121 4.61 1.48 12.86
CA ASN A 121 3.80 2.64 13.27
C ASN A 121 2.31 2.34 13.43
N VAL A 122 1.70 1.65 12.46
CA VAL A 122 0.24 1.43 12.46
C VAL A 122 -0.13 0.32 13.44
N LEU A 123 0.49 -0.86 13.32
CA LEU A 123 0.27 -2.06 14.12
C LEU A 123 1.60 -2.59 14.69
N PRO A 124 2.23 -1.86 15.62
CA PRO A 124 3.52 -2.27 16.18
C PRO A 124 3.45 -3.56 16.99
N ASP A 125 2.25 -3.94 17.45
CA ASP A 125 2.01 -5.16 18.22
C ASP A 125 1.37 -6.30 17.40
N ALA A 126 1.47 -6.22 16.05
CA ALA A 126 0.96 -7.28 15.17
C ALA A 126 1.62 -8.63 15.48
N SER A 127 0.82 -9.70 15.54
CA SER A 127 1.28 -11.05 15.87
C SER A 127 2.31 -11.62 14.90
N LEU A 128 2.27 -11.20 13.64
CA LEU A 128 3.25 -11.54 12.60
C LEU A 128 3.57 -10.31 11.76
N LYS A 129 4.85 -10.02 11.63
CA LYS A 129 5.34 -8.95 10.77
C LYS A 129 6.27 -9.54 9.72
N ILE A 130 5.97 -9.27 8.46
CA ILE A 130 6.78 -9.66 7.32
C ILE A 130 7.31 -8.41 6.62
N TYR A 131 8.62 -8.28 6.54
CA TYR A 131 9.27 -7.28 5.68
C TYR A 131 9.54 -7.92 4.32
N LEU A 132 8.59 -7.74 3.39
CA LEU A 132 8.68 -8.30 2.05
C LEU A 132 9.43 -7.37 1.13
N THR A 133 10.52 -7.85 0.54
CA THR A 133 11.36 -7.09 -0.39
C THR A 133 11.63 -7.84 -1.68
N ALA A 134 12.16 -7.15 -2.67
CA ALA A 134 12.80 -7.66 -3.87
C ALA A 134 13.72 -6.58 -4.44
N SER A 135 14.73 -6.96 -5.21
CA SER A 135 15.62 -6.02 -5.88
C SER A 135 14.84 -5.04 -6.80
N ALA A 136 15.37 -3.84 -7.00
CA ALA A 136 14.75 -2.86 -7.88
C ALA A 136 14.61 -3.39 -9.32
N ASP A 137 15.59 -4.18 -9.79
CA ASP A 137 15.57 -4.81 -11.11
C ASP A 137 14.39 -5.79 -11.27
N VAL A 138 14.21 -6.67 -10.30
CA VAL A 138 13.11 -7.64 -10.31
C VAL A 138 11.76 -6.94 -10.24
N ARG A 139 11.62 -5.89 -9.41
CA ARG A 139 10.37 -5.12 -9.31
C ARG A 139 10.09 -4.34 -10.59
N ALA A 140 11.12 -3.77 -11.21
CA ALA A 140 11.00 -3.09 -12.50
C ALA A 140 10.56 -4.06 -13.60
N LYS A 141 11.16 -5.25 -13.67
CA LYS A 141 10.78 -6.29 -14.62
C LYS A 141 9.32 -6.73 -14.43
N ARG A 142 8.91 -7.03 -13.20
CA ARG A 142 7.51 -7.40 -12.89
C ARG A 142 6.53 -6.30 -13.32
N ARG A 143 6.87 -5.04 -13.06
CA ARG A 143 6.03 -3.90 -13.43
C ARG A 143 5.99 -3.67 -14.94
N TYR A 144 7.12 -3.81 -15.61
CA TYR A 144 7.21 -3.73 -17.06
C TYR A 144 6.32 -4.77 -17.74
N ASP A 145 6.39 -6.03 -17.29
CA ASP A 145 5.60 -7.12 -17.85
C ASP A 145 4.09 -6.86 -17.65
N GLU A 146 3.68 -6.43 -16.47
CA GLU A 146 2.29 -6.05 -16.18
C GLU A 146 1.79 -4.92 -17.10
N LEU A 147 2.61 -3.90 -17.34
CA LEU A 147 2.24 -2.79 -18.21
C LEU A 147 2.15 -3.22 -19.67
N LYS A 148 3.06 -4.08 -20.13
CA LYS A 148 3.04 -4.63 -21.50
C LYS A 148 1.82 -5.52 -21.73
N GLU A 149 1.42 -6.34 -20.78
CA GLU A 149 0.19 -7.14 -20.84
C GLU A 149 -1.07 -6.26 -21.00
N LYS A 150 -1.06 -5.05 -20.42
CA LYS A 150 -2.13 -4.05 -20.55
C LYS A 150 -2.01 -3.21 -21.83
N GLY A 151 -1.04 -3.48 -22.69
CA GLY A 151 -0.81 -2.75 -23.95
C GLY A 151 -0.21 -1.35 -23.76
N ALA A 152 0.35 -1.05 -22.57
CA ALA A 152 0.98 0.24 -22.34
C ALA A 152 2.37 0.33 -23.01
N ASP A 153 2.69 1.49 -23.54
CA ASP A 153 4.07 1.80 -23.92
C ASP A 153 4.86 2.21 -22.67
N CYS A 154 5.98 1.52 -22.42
CA CYS A 154 6.75 1.72 -21.19
C CYS A 154 8.21 1.35 -21.39
N ASP A 155 9.09 2.02 -20.63
CA ASP A 155 10.53 1.81 -20.58
C ASP A 155 10.92 1.21 -19.22
N ILE A 156 11.63 0.10 -19.24
CA ILE A 156 12.05 -0.63 -18.01
C ILE A 156 13.05 0.17 -17.18
N GLU A 157 13.97 0.92 -17.82
CA GLU A 157 14.94 1.75 -17.11
C GLU A 157 14.27 2.94 -16.42
N GLN A 158 13.27 3.55 -17.07
CA GLN A 158 12.45 4.58 -16.43
C GLN A 158 11.67 4.03 -15.24
N ILE A 159 11.03 2.87 -15.40
CA ILE A 159 10.31 2.19 -14.31
C ILE A 159 11.24 1.90 -13.14
N LYS A 160 12.46 1.41 -13.40
CA LYS A 160 13.46 1.14 -12.37
C LYS A 160 13.87 2.42 -11.64
N THR A 161 14.14 3.48 -12.39
CA THR A 161 14.49 4.79 -11.83
C THR A 161 13.38 5.32 -10.91
N ASP A 162 12.12 5.24 -11.35
CA ASP A 162 10.97 5.66 -10.56
C ASP A 162 10.79 4.82 -9.28
N ILE A 163 11.05 3.52 -9.36
CA ILE A 163 11.02 2.62 -8.20
C ILE A 163 12.08 3.03 -7.17
N ILE A 164 13.32 3.24 -7.60
CA ILE A 164 14.44 3.62 -6.72
C ILE A 164 14.17 4.99 -6.08
N ALA A 165 13.71 5.97 -6.85
CA ALA A 165 13.37 7.30 -6.36
C ALA A 165 12.27 7.25 -5.30
N ARG A 166 11.23 6.44 -5.54
CA ARG A 166 10.14 6.26 -4.59
C ARG A 166 10.56 5.54 -3.32
N ASP A 167 11.36 4.48 -3.42
CA ASP A 167 11.89 3.78 -2.25
C ASP A 167 12.72 4.71 -1.38
N LYS A 168 13.59 5.51 -2.01
CA LYS A 168 14.38 6.52 -1.31
C LYS A 168 13.48 7.51 -0.58
N GLN A 169 12.46 8.05 -1.24
CA GLN A 169 11.49 8.95 -0.62
C GLN A 169 10.75 8.29 0.56
N ASP A 170 10.32 7.03 0.42
CA ASP A 170 9.63 6.30 1.48
C ASP A 170 10.55 6.02 2.67
N MET A 171 11.85 5.77 2.46
CA MET A 171 12.84 5.49 3.50
C MET A 171 13.34 6.76 4.20
N GLU A 172 13.47 7.88 3.48
CA GLU A 172 14.05 9.12 4.00
C GLU A 172 13.01 10.10 4.53
N ARG A 173 11.71 9.80 4.42
CA ARG A 173 10.68 10.70 4.95
C ARG A 173 10.79 10.83 6.47
N GLU A 174 10.53 12.05 6.95
CA GLU A 174 10.67 12.42 8.36
C GLU A 174 9.72 11.65 9.29
N ILE A 175 8.49 11.37 8.79
CA ILE A 175 7.44 10.73 9.58
C ILE A 175 7.18 9.31 9.06
N ALA A 176 7.22 8.34 9.96
CA ALA A 176 6.96 6.92 9.71
C ALA A 176 7.70 6.40 8.46
N PRO A 177 9.04 6.48 8.42
CA PRO A 177 9.83 6.00 7.28
C PRO A 177 9.61 4.51 7.02
N LEU A 178 9.80 4.11 5.77
CA LEU A 178 9.85 2.69 5.42
C LEU A 178 11.11 2.07 6.04
N CYS A 179 10.93 1.27 7.06
CA CYS A 179 11.99 0.47 7.66
C CYS A 179 11.46 -0.89 8.12
N GLN A 180 12.36 -1.84 8.26
CA GLN A 180 12.02 -3.14 8.84
C GLN A 180 11.82 -2.98 10.35
N ALA A 181 10.72 -3.50 10.90
CA ALA A 181 10.54 -3.60 12.34
C ALA A 181 11.53 -4.64 12.91
N GLU A 182 11.99 -4.44 14.15
CA GLU A 182 13.00 -5.31 14.77
C GLU A 182 12.58 -6.79 14.84
N ASP A 183 11.29 -7.03 15.02
CA ASP A 183 10.66 -8.34 15.08
C ASP A 183 10.08 -8.82 13.75
N ALA A 184 10.31 -8.09 12.65
CA ALA A 184 9.82 -8.49 11.34
C ALA A 184 10.73 -9.52 10.67
N ILE A 185 10.11 -10.56 10.14
CA ILE A 185 10.80 -11.57 9.33
C ILE A 185 11.06 -11.00 7.94
N LEU A 186 12.34 -10.98 7.54
CA LEU A 186 12.73 -10.58 6.19
C LEU A 186 12.41 -11.69 5.20
N VAL A 187 11.66 -11.35 4.16
CA VAL A 187 11.39 -12.23 3.00
C VAL A 187 11.84 -11.52 1.73
N ASP A 188 12.99 -11.92 1.19
CA ASP A 188 13.44 -11.46 -0.12
C ASP A 188 12.82 -12.32 -1.22
N SER A 189 11.93 -11.72 -1.99
CA SER A 189 11.21 -12.39 -3.08
C SER A 189 11.86 -12.23 -4.45
N SER A 190 13.13 -11.80 -4.52
CA SER A 190 13.83 -11.56 -5.79
C SER A 190 13.84 -12.79 -6.69
N ASP A 191 14.12 -13.95 -6.12
CA ASP A 191 14.21 -15.24 -6.83
C ASP A 191 13.01 -16.15 -6.57
N MET A 192 11.89 -15.60 -6.04
CA MET A 192 10.72 -16.38 -5.68
C MET A 192 9.56 -16.17 -6.64
N SER A 193 8.88 -17.24 -6.99
CA SER A 193 7.56 -17.19 -7.61
C SER A 193 6.48 -16.76 -6.61
N ILE A 194 5.32 -16.33 -7.12
CA ILE A 194 4.18 -15.96 -6.28
C ILE A 194 3.76 -17.09 -5.32
N PRO A 195 3.60 -18.35 -5.76
CA PRO A 195 3.30 -19.46 -4.84
C PRO A 195 4.35 -19.63 -3.74
N GLN A 196 5.63 -19.53 -4.06
CA GLN A 196 6.70 -19.66 -3.06
C GLN A 196 6.65 -18.55 -1.99
N VAL A 197 6.33 -17.31 -2.38
CA VAL A 197 6.13 -16.22 -1.42
C VAL A 197 4.95 -16.52 -0.51
N ILE A 198 3.83 -16.96 -1.06
CA ILE A 198 2.63 -17.34 -0.31
C ILE A 198 2.93 -18.46 0.67
N ASP A 199 3.57 -19.54 0.22
CA ASP A 199 3.92 -20.69 1.05
C ASP A 199 4.87 -20.30 2.20
N THR A 200 5.83 -19.41 1.92
CA THR A 200 6.74 -18.88 2.94
C THR A 200 5.97 -18.14 4.02
N ILE A 201 5.09 -17.20 3.64
CA ILE A 201 4.30 -16.42 4.60
C ILE A 201 3.35 -17.33 5.40
N ILE A 202 2.71 -18.31 4.75
CA ILE A 202 1.85 -19.30 5.43
C ILE A 202 2.65 -20.13 6.42
N SER A 203 3.87 -20.53 6.06
CA SER A 203 4.75 -21.29 6.96
C SER A 203 5.09 -20.49 8.20
N GLU A 204 5.40 -19.20 8.09
CA GLU A 204 5.66 -18.32 9.24
C GLU A 204 4.39 -18.12 10.08
N PHE A 205 3.24 -17.92 9.46
CA PHE A 205 1.96 -17.78 10.14
C PHE A 205 1.59 -19.03 10.97
N LYS A 206 1.87 -20.24 10.47
CA LYS A 206 1.62 -21.49 11.18
C LYS A 206 2.48 -21.68 12.44
N LYS A 207 3.61 -20.98 12.55
CA LYS A 207 4.50 -21.06 13.72
C LYS A 207 3.98 -20.27 14.93
N ILE A 208 3.09 -19.31 14.68
CA ILE A 208 2.52 -18.45 15.74
C ILE A 208 1.13 -18.87 16.21
N LYS A 209 0.53 -19.88 15.53
CA LYS A 209 -0.71 -20.53 15.96
C LYS A 209 -0.41 -21.74 16.82
#